data_7215256aa2bfa3f4a951f4b1378a65c0
#
_entry.id   7215256aa2bfa3f4a951f4b1378a65c0
#
_cell.length_a   1.000
_cell.length_b   1.000
_cell.length_c   1.000
_cell.angle_alpha   90.00
_cell.angle_beta   90.00
_cell.angle_gamma   90.00
#
_symmetry.space_group_name_H-M   'P 1'
#
loop_
_entity.id
_entity.type
_entity.pdbx_description
1 polymer ?
#
loop_
_entity_poly.entity_id
_entity_poly.type
_entity_poly.pdbx_seq_one_letter_code
_entity_poly.pdbx_strand_id
1 'polypeptide(L)'
;SSQCFSSKTEDVVIVSGENDFDFALANSLAGSLNAPILVTQNEHVPDVTFQELARLNPENVILITSDEKIGTNIGPQIKTLFSQDINIDIIASDNYPELSLNVFEYGKKKDLWNKRIAIVAYKECTGDIISFSPFAYSMGVPILLKDGADPIPQAHYELLKKHNYPEIIVLGGSDQFPNEYLLPLEEMDIKYTQICGKDAYDANGIINNWIEQNEPNAGSIENLLVTSFWHPSDAYAAGMYAAHNNALILLEDPDNLDSVAHSINFIEQQNGRICKFTFVGDKIRFSDLDKTLLAKTAAKTKNEMNLGADND
;
A
#
# COMPACT_ATOMS: atom_id res chain seq x y z
N SER A 1 -13.69 5.51 1.63
CA SER A 1 -14.39 4.25 1.32
C SER A 1 -15.62 4.45 0.42
N SER A 2 -16.44 5.48 0.64
CA SER A 2 -17.71 5.71 -0.12
C SER A 2 -17.57 5.77 -1.65
N GLN A 3 -16.41 6.10 -2.18
CA GLN A 3 -16.14 6.09 -3.62
C GLN A 3 -15.84 4.70 -4.19
N CYS A 4 -15.35 3.79 -3.37
CA CYS A 4 -15.01 2.43 -3.76
C CYS A 4 -16.10 1.42 -3.37
N PHE A 5 -16.80 1.68 -2.26
CA PHE A 5 -17.79 0.80 -1.67
C PHE A 5 -19.14 1.52 -1.58
N SER A 6 -20.03 1.29 -2.53
CA SER A 6 -21.31 1.97 -2.63
C SER A 6 -22.41 1.39 -1.73
N SER A 7 -22.25 0.17 -1.26
CA SER A 7 -23.25 -0.58 -0.50
C SER A 7 -22.64 -1.32 0.69
N LYS A 8 -23.45 -2.12 1.40
CA LYS A 8 -23.02 -3.03 2.47
C LYS A 8 -21.81 -3.87 2.08
N THR A 9 -20.87 -4.02 3.02
CA THR A 9 -19.71 -4.91 2.91
C THR A 9 -19.78 -5.98 4.00
N GLU A 10 -19.21 -7.15 3.75
CA GLU A 10 -19.11 -8.22 4.76
C GLU A 10 -18.07 -7.86 5.82
N ASP A 11 -16.93 -7.39 5.38
CA ASP A 11 -15.79 -7.06 6.22
C ASP A 11 -15.46 -5.56 6.16
N VAL A 12 -14.93 -5.02 7.25
CA VAL A 12 -14.30 -3.69 7.34
C VAL A 12 -13.00 -3.81 8.11
N VAL A 13 -11.91 -3.27 7.59
CA VAL A 13 -10.64 -3.16 8.31
C VAL A 13 -10.54 -1.78 8.94
N ILE A 14 -10.13 -1.71 10.21
CA ILE A 14 -9.92 -0.45 10.94
C ILE A 14 -8.46 -0.38 11.39
N VAL A 15 -7.86 0.78 11.22
CA VAL A 15 -6.49 1.11 11.68
C VAL A 15 -6.46 2.39 12.47
N SER A 16 -5.41 2.60 13.27
CA SER A 16 -5.17 3.89 13.90
C SER A 16 -4.69 4.91 12.87
N GLY A 17 -5.25 6.12 12.89
CA GLY A 17 -4.78 7.25 12.09
C GLY A 17 -3.47 7.87 12.60
N GLU A 18 -2.98 7.45 13.76
CA GLU A 18 -1.76 7.96 14.39
C GLU A 18 -0.55 7.02 14.13
N ASN A 19 -0.79 5.84 13.56
CA ASN A 19 0.21 4.80 13.33
C ASN A 19 0.29 4.45 11.83
N ASP A 20 1.15 5.11 11.11
CA ASP A 20 1.23 5.05 9.65
C ASP A 20 1.41 3.62 9.09
N PHE A 21 2.20 2.78 9.76
CA PHE A 21 2.50 1.43 9.25
C PHE A 21 1.39 0.40 9.51
N ASP A 22 0.41 0.71 10.37
CA ASP A 22 -0.82 -0.09 10.50
C ASP A 22 -1.55 -0.17 9.14
N PHE A 23 -1.54 0.93 8.37
CA PHE A 23 -2.10 0.98 7.02
C PHE A 23 -1.39 0.06 6.03
N ALA A 24 -0.06 -0.04 6.11
CA ALA A 24 0.72 -0.92 5.24
C ALA A 24 0.23 -2.38 5.37
N LEU A 25 0.03 -2.83 6.60
CA LEU A 25 -0.46 -4.17 6.91
C LEU A 25 -1.94 -4.33 6.54
N ALA A 26 -2.74 -3.29 6.77
CA ALA A 26 -4.16 -3.29 6.45
C ALA A 26 -4.43 -3.38 4.94
N ASN A 27 -3.60 -2.75 4.09
CA ASN A 27 -3.83 -2.72 2.66
C ASN A 27 -3.95 -4.12 2.04
N SER A 28 -3.01 -5.01 2.32
CA SER A 28 -3.03 -6.37 1.77
C SER A 28 -4.18 -7.20 2.30
N LEU A 29 -4.47 -7.11 3.61
CA LEU A 29 -5.59 -7.83 4.22
C LEU A 29 -6.94 -7.34 3.70
N ALA A 30 -7.13 -6.03 3.67
CA ALA A 30 -8.35 -5.41 3.17
C ALA A 30 -8.60 -5.74 1.70
N GLY A 31 -7.54 -5.73 0.87
CA GLY A 31 -7.64 -6.12 -0.53
C GLY A 31 -8.09 -7.57 -0.71
N SER A 32 -7.50 -8.50 0.04
CA SER A 32 -7.88 -9.91 0.01
C SER A 32 -9.32 -10.19 0.47
N LEU A 33 -9.84 -9.33 1.36
CA LEU A 33 -11.23 -9.40 1.84
C LEU A 33 -12.19 -8.58 0.97
N ASN A 34 -11.69 -7.82 0.00
CA ASN A 34 -12.45 -6.78 -0.72
C ASN A 34 -13.17 -5.83 0.26
N ALA A 35 -12.46 -5.38 1.28
CA ALA A 35 -12.95 -4.60 2.39
C ALA A 35 -12.45 -3.15 2.34
N PRO A 36 -13.24 -2.16 2.79
CA PRO A 36 -12.75 -0.82 3.01
C PRO A 36 -11.85 -0.75 4.23
N ILE A 37 -10.89 0.20 4.21
CA ILE A 37 -10.09 0.58 5.36
C ILE A 37 -10.69 1.86 5.94
N LEU A 38 -11.01 1.83 7.22
CA LEU A 38 -11.46 2.99 7.99
C LEU A 38 -10.45 3.34 9.07
N VAL A 39 -10.51 4.58 9.54
CA VAL A 39 -9.53 5.13 10.47
C VAL A 39 -10.19 5.42 11.82
N THR A 40 -9.51 5.03 12.90
CA THR A 40 -9.87 5.42 14.27
C THR A 40 -8.78 6.29 14.88
N GLN A 41 -9.10 7.00 15.96
CA GLN A 41 -8.12 7.58 16.85
C GLN A 41 -7.80 6.62 18.00
N ASN A 42 -6.76 6.90 18.77
CA ASN A 42 -6.30 5.96 19.81
C ASN A 42 -7.33 5.75 20.93
N GLU A 43 -8.11 6.76 21.28
CA GLU A 43 -9.05 6.70 22.41
C GLU A 43 -10.51 6.64 21.99
N HIS A 44 -10.85 7.05 20.76
CA HIS A 44 -12.23 7.07 20.30
C HIS A 44 -12.37 6.87 18.80
N VAL A 45 -13.52 6.33 18.39
CA VAL A 45 -13.91 6.22 17.00
C VAL A 45 -14.49 7.56 16.55
N PRO A 46 -13.92 8.23 15.52
CA PRO A 46 -14.46 9.48 14.99
C PRO A 46 -15.91 9.32 14.47
N ASP A 47 -16.71 10.38 14.59
CA ASP A 47 -18.10 10.39 14.11
C ASP A 47 -18.22 10.00 12.62
N VAL A 48 -17.28 10.46 11.78
CA VAL A 48 -17.25 10.10 10.36
C VAL A 48 -17.02 8.61 10.14
N THR A 49 -16.21 7.97 10.98
CA THR A 49 -16.00 6.53 10.96
C THR A 49 -17.22 5.77 11.44
N PHE A 50 -17.88 6.26 12.49
CA PHE A 50 -19.17 5.70 12.94
C PHE A 50 -20.25 5.78 11.85
N GLN A 51 -20.37 6.93 11.18
CA GLN A 51 -21.34 7.10 10.09
C GLN A 51 -21.06 6.14 8.93
N GLU A 52 -19.79 5.96 8.60
CA GLU A 52 -19.40 5.06 7.52
C GLU A 52 -19.59 3.58 7.90
N LEU A 53 -19.28 3.19 9.13
CA LEU A 53 -19.59 1.86 9.66
C LEU A 53 -21.10 1.58 9.61
N ALA A 54 -21.94 2.56 10.02
CA ALA A 54 -23.39 2.43 9.96
C ALA A 54 -23.87 2.27 8.51
N ARG A 55 -23.29 2.99 7.56
CA ARG A 55 -23.63 2.91 6.13
C ARG A 55 -23.23 1.56 5.54
N LEU A 56 -22.03 1.08 5.85
CA LEU A 56 -21.49 -0.18 5.35
C LEU A 56 -22.16 -1.39 6.00
N ASN A 57 -22.62 -1.26 7.24
CA ASN A 57 -23.28 -2.30 8.03
C ASN A 57 -22.60 -3.66 7.90
N PRO A 58 -21.30 -3.78 8.28
CA PRO A 58 -20.52 -5.00 8.11
C PRO A 58 -20.98 -6.12 9.08
N GLU A 59 -20.60 -7.34 8.75
CA GLU A 59 -20.74 -8.50 9.65
C GLU A 59 -19.49 -8.66 10.53
N ASN A 60 -18.32 -8.31 9.98
CA ASN A 60 -17.04 -8.40 10.66
C ASN A 60 -16.29 -7.07 10.62
N VAL A 61 -15.63 -6.74 11.72
CA VAL A 61 -14.66 -5.66 11.84
C VAL A 61 -13.33 -6.24 12.26
N ILE A 62 -12.28 -5.94 11.51
CA ILE A 62 -10.92 -6.36 11.82
C ILE A 62 -10.14 -5.10 12.21
N LEU A 63 -9.73 -4.99 13.47
CA LEU A 63 -8.90 -3.90 13.97
C LEU A 63 -7.44 -4.33 13.96
N ILE A 64 -6.61 -3.61 13.20
CA ILE A 64 -5.15 -3.82 13.15
C ILE A 64 -4.49 -2.63 13.85
N THR A 65 -3.63 -2.89 14.82
CA THR A 65 -3.01 -1.81 15.60
C THR A 65 -1.67 -2.22 16.19
N SER A 66 -0.71 -1.28 16.13
CA SER A 66 0.58 -1.35 16.82
C SER A 66 0.53 -0.87 18.27
N ASP A 67 -0.65 -0.58 18.82
CA ASP A 67 -0.89 -0.27 20.23
C ASP A 67 -2.02 -1.15 20.78
N GLU A 68 -1.67 -2.09 21.65
CA GLU A 68 -2.65 -3.03 22.25
C GLU A 68 -3.77 -2.34 23.03
N LYS A 69 -3.52 -1.11 23.54
CA LYS A 69 -4.55 -0.34 24.27
C LYS A 69 -5.66 0.14 23.35
N ILE A 70 -5.36 0.44 22.08
CA ILE A 70 -6.36 0.83 21.09
C ILE A 70 -7.35 -0.32 20.91
N GLY A 71 -6.85 -1.55 20.78
CA GLY A 71 -7.68 -2.73 20.64
C GLY A 71 -8.73 -2.88 21.76
N THR A 72 -8.33 -2.61 22.99
CA THR A 72 -9.23 -2.73 24.16
C THR A 72 -10.23 -1.57 24.26
N ASN A 73 -9.90 -0.39 23.76
CA ASN A 73 -10.76 0.81 23.86
C ASN A 73 -11.78 0.91 22.72
N ILE A 74 -11.36 0.60 21.53
CA ILE A 74 -12.15 0.85 20.30
C ILE A 74 -13.21 -0.23 20.07
N GLY A 75 -12.92 -1.50 20.31
CA GLY A 75 -13.86 -2.60 20.12
C GLY A 75 -15.20 -2.43 20.83
N PRO A 76 -15.25 -2.09 22.13
CA PRO A 76 -16.50 -1.81 22.84
C PRO A 76 -17.28 -0.63 22.25
N GLN A 77 -16.60 0.43 21.79
CA GLN A 77 -17.30 1.58 21.18
C GLN A 77 -17.97 1.20 19.86
N ILE A 78 -17.31 0.40 19.02
CA ILE A 78 -17.89 -0.09 17.76
C ILE A 78 -19.13 -0.94 18.04
N LYS A 79 -19.10 -1.82 19.04
CA LYS A 79 -20.25 -2.65 19.43
C LYS A 79 -21.50 -1.85 19.80
N THR A 80 -21.34 -0.65 20.35
CA THR A 80 -22.50 0.21 20.70
C THR A 80 -23.30 0.69 19.49
N LEU A 81 -22.72 0.68 18.29
CA LEU A 81 -23.36 1.13 17.05
C LEU A 81 -24.35 0.11 16.51
N PHE A 82 -24.14 -1.17 16.80
CA PHE A 82 -24.89 -2.26 16.19
C PHE A 82 -25.90 -2.84 17.20
N SER A 83 -27.13 -3.07 16.75
CA SER A 83 -28.19 -3.70 17.56
C SER A 83 -28.09 -5.23 17.62
N GLN A 84 -27.26 -5.81 16.77
CA GLN A 84 -26.95 -7.24 16.73
C GLN A 84 -25.47 -7.47 17.05
N ASP A 85 -25.12 -8.67 17.44
CA ASP A 85 -23.70 -9.02 17.66
C ASP A 85 -22.92 -8.89 16.35
N ILE A 86 -21.96 -7.97 16.37
CA ILE A 86 -20.96 -7.82 15.32
C ILE A 86 -19.68 -8.54 15.74
N ASN A 87 -19.09 -9.27 14.84
CA ASN A 87 -17.80 -9.90 15.09
C ASN A 87 -16.68 -8.85 15.01
N ILE A 88 -15.85 -8.78 16.06
CA ILE A 88 -14.70 -7.88 16.10
C ILE A 88 -13.44 -8.70 16.40
N ASP A 89 -12.60 -8.82 15.38
CA ASP A 89 -11.28 -9.42 15.50
C ASP A 89 -10.25 -8.34 15.74
N ILE A 90 -9.39 -8.51 16.74
CA ILE A 90 -8.32 -7.56 17.08
C ILE A 90 -6.98 -8.23 16.81
N ILE A 91 -6.19 -7.61 15.93
CA ILE A 91 -4.83 -8.01 15.61
C ILE A 91 -3.91 -6.91 16.12
N ALA A 92 -3.23 -7.17 17.24
CA ALA A 92 -2.42 -6.16 17.91
C ALA A 92 -1.04 -6.73 18.27
N SER A 93 -0.04 -5.85 18.31
CA SER A 93 1.27 -6.05 18.91
C SER A 93 1.99 -4.72 19.02
N ASP A 94 2.73 -4.49 20.09
CA ASP A 94 3.50 -3.26 20.31
C ASP A 94 4.76 -3.16 19.42
N ASN A 95 5.03 -4.14 18.56
CA ASN A 95 6.10 -4.07 17.58
C ASN A 95 5.64 -4.50 16.19
N TYR A 96 6.11 -3.81 15.17
CA TYR A 96 5.69 -4.03 13.80
C TYR A 96 6.13 -5.37 13.18
N PRO A 97 7.34 -5.89 13.43
CA PRO A 97 7.72 -7.22 12.99
C PRO A 97 6.72 -8.29 13.45
N GLU A 98 6.33 -8.29 14.72
CA GLU A 98 5.36 -9.23 15.26
C GLU A 98 3.94 -8.94 14.77
N LEU A 99 3.52 -7.67 14.71
CA LEU A 99 2.22 -7.30 14.16
C LEU A 99 2.05 -7.80 12.73
N SER A 100 3.09 -7.69 11.90
CA SER A 100 3.07 -8.19 10.53
C SER A 100 2.91 -9.71 10.44
N LEU A 101 3.53 -10.46 11.37
CA LEU A 101 3.31 -11.91 11.51
C LEU A 101 1.89 -12.23 11.93
N ASN A 102 1.33 -11.49 12.88
CA ASN A 102 -0.04 -11.70 13.37
C ASN A 102 -1.08 -11.46 12.25
N VAL A 103 -0.88 -10.41 11.44
CA VAL A 103 -1.71 -10.14 10.25
C VAL A 103 -1.55 -11.25 9.22
N PHE A 104 -0.31 -11.71 8.98
CA PHE A 104 -0.07 -12.83 8.08
C PHE A 104 -0.80 -14.10 8.53
N GLU A 105 -0.64 -14.49 9.78
CA GLU A 105 -1.27 -15.71 10.32
C GLU A 105 -2.82 -15.62 10.33
N TYR A 106 -3.38 -14.41 10.55
CA TYR A 106 -4.81 -14.18 10.42
C TYR A 106 -5.32 -14.47 9.01
N GLY A 107 -4.70 -13.86 8.01
CA GLY A 107 -5.09 -14.08 6.60
C GLY A 107 -4.79 -15.50 6.14
N LYS A 108 -3.72 -16.12 6.64
CA LYS A 108 -3.39 -17.53 6.34
C LYS A 108 -4.44 -18.50 6.83
N LYS A 109 -5.00 -18.30 8.02
CA LYS A 109 -6.09 -19.11 8.56
C LYS A 109 -7.36 -19.04 7.69
N LYS A 110 -7.56 -17.94 6.99
CA LYS A 110 -8.70 -17.69 6.10
C LYS A 110 -8.39 -18.00 4.62
N ASP A 111 -7.18 -18.48 4.31
CA ASP A 111 -6.68 -18.78 2.94
C ASP A 111 -6.75 -17.57 1.99
N LEU A 112 -6.43 -16.39 2.49
CA LEU A 112 -6.56 -15.12 1.77
C LEU A 112 -5.33 -14.77 0.91
N TRP A 113 -4.14 -15.32 1.25
CA TRP A 113 -2.90 -14.81 0.69
C TRP A 113 -2.53 -15.36 -0.68
N ASN A 114 -2.01 -14.49 -1.52
CA ASN A 114 -1.28 -14.83 -2.75
C ASN A 114 -0.03 -15.70 -2.41
N LYS A 115 0.60 -16.25 -3.45
CA LYS A 115 1.85 -17.02 -3.34
C LYS A 115 3.10 -16.14 -3.27
N ARG A 116 2.96 -14.83 -3.23
CA ARG A 116 4.03 -13.84 -3.03
C ARG A 116 3.95 -13.27 -1.62
N ILE A 117 5.07 -12.77 -1.15
CA ILE A 117 5.16 -12.05 0.11
C ILE A 117 6.17 -10.91 -0.05
N ALA A 118 5.88 -9.75 0.52
CA ALA A 118 6.84 -8.65 0.55
C ALA A 118 7.49 -8.53 1.93
N ILE A 119 8.79 -8.24 1.95
CA ILE A 119 9.53 -7.88 3.16
C ILE A 119 10.05 -6.47 2.97
N VAL A 120 9.83 -5.61 3.96
CA VAL A 120 10.22 -4.20 3.88
C VAL A 120 10.76 -3.71 5.22
N ALA A 121 11.77 -2.83 5.17
CA ALA A 121 12.24 -2.10 6.33
C ALA A 121 11.31 -0.90 6.57
N TYR A 122 10.46 -0.96 7.58
CA TYR A 122 9.55 0.14 7.87
C TYR A 122 10.35 1.37 8.39
N LYS A 123 9.79 2.56 8.27
CA LYS A 123 10.39 3.89 8.46
C LYS A 123 11.34 4.29 7.33
N GLU A 124 12.37 3.49 7.03
CA GLU A 124 13.37 3.81 6.00
C GLU A 124 12.79 3.68 4.59
N CYS A 125 11.86 2.75 4.38
CA CYS A 125 11.25 2.44 3.09
C CYS A 125 9.75 2.85 3.03
N THR A 126 9.35 3.93 3.70
CA THR A 126 7.97 4.42 3.70
C THR A 126 7.46 4.69 2.28
N GLY A 127 8.27 5.32 1.43
CA GLY A 127 7.92 5.58 0.03
C GLY A 127 7.70 4.30 -0.77
N ASP A 128 8.50 3.26 -0.51
CA ASP A 128 8.40 1.96 -1.16
C ASP A 128 7.10 1.26 -0.78
N ILE A 129 6.74 1.30 0.52
CA ILE A 129 5.49 0.73 1.05
C ILE A 129 4.28 1.41 0.38
N ILE A 130 4.28 2.75 0.31
CA ILE A 130 3.21 3.52 -0.32
C ILE A 130 3.10 3.14 -1.80
N SER A 131 4.22 3.11 -2.52
CA SER A 131 4.28 2.77 -3.94
C SER A 131 3.78 1.37 -4.23
N PHE A 132 4.06 0.42 -3.34
CA PHE A 132 3.67 -0.98 -3.46
C PHE A 132 2.23 -1.26 -3.02
N SER A 133 1.61 -0.35 -2.26
CA SER A 133 0.31 -0.56 -1.62
C SER A 133 -0.85 -0.88 -2.59
N PRO A 134 -0.96 -0.31 -3.81
CA PRO A 134 -2.00 -0.71 -4.76
C PRO A 134 -1.87 -2.17 -5.19
N PHE A 135 -0.63 -2.63 -5.41
CA PHE A 135 -0.36 -4.03 -5.76
C PHE A 135 -0.62 -4.98 -4.59
N ALA A 136 -0.19 -4.59 -3.37
CA ALA A 136 -0.46 -5.38 -2.18
C ALA A 136 -1.96 -5.56 -1.96
N TYR A 137 -2.76 -4.51 -2.19
CA TYR A 137 -4.22 -4.54 -2.10
C TYR A 137 -4.84 -5.41 -3.21
N SER A 138 -4.54 -5.13 -4.48
CA SER A 138 -5.18 -5.80 -5.62
C SER A 138 -4.84 -7.29 -5.70
N MET A 139 -3.64 -7.66 -5.30
CA MET A 139 -3.12 -9.03 -5.42
C MET A 139 -3.14 -9.83 -4.11
N GLY A 140 -3.53 -9.22 -2.98
CA GLY A 140 -3.50 -9.89 -1.68
C GLY A 140 -2.09 -10.36 -1.29
N VAL A 141 -1.08 -9.50 -1.46
CA VAL A 141 0.32 -9.80 -1.12
C VAL A 141 0.58 -9.38 0.32
N PRO A 142 0.77 -10.31 1.26
CA PRO A 142 1.06 -9.96 2.65
C PRO A 142 2.42 -9.27 2.75
N ILE A 143 2.52 -8.32 3.69
CA ILE A 143 3.73 -7.55 3.96
C ILE A 143 4.29 -7.96 5.31
N LEU A 144 5.56 -8.36 5.35
CA LEU A 144 6.32 -8.55 6.58
C LEU A 144 7.20 -7.33 6.82
N LEU A 145 7.14 -6.78 8.02
CA LEU A 145 7.90 -5.60 8.40
C LEU A 145 9.13 -5.99 9.23
N LYS A 146 10.25 -5.35 8.97
CA LYS A 146 11.46 -5.43 9.81
C LYS A 146 11.94 -4.03 10.22
N ASP A 147 12.60 -3.91 11.35
CA ASP A 147 13.19 -2.66 11.78
C ASP A 147 14.43 -2.30 10.95
N GLY A 148 14.46 -1.11 10.38
CA GLY A 148 15.59 -0.42 9.76
C GLY A 148 16.70 -1.31 9.21
N ALA A 149 17.92 -1.10 9.71
CA ALA A 149 19.10 -1.91 9.38
C ALA A 149 19.22 -3.22 10.18
N ASP A 150 18.25 -3.54 11.05
CA ASP A 150 18.28 -4.81 11.79
C ASP A 150 18.13 -6.01 10.85
N PRO A 151 18.65 -7.20 11.23
CA PRO A 151 18.41 -8.43 10.48
C PRO A 151 16.93 -8.73 10.29
N ILE A 152 16.61 -9.46 9.21
CA ILE A 152 15.27 -10.04 9.08
C ILE A 152 15.01 -10.92 10.30
N PRO A 153 13.90 -10.73 11.03
CA PRO A 153 13.61 -11.52 12.23
C PRO A 153 13.59 -13.02 11.94
N GLN A 154 14.13 -13.81 12.84
CA GLN A 154 14.17 -15.28 12.71
C GLN A 154 12.79 -15.88 12.46
N ALA A 155 11.77 -15.33 13.11
CA ALA A 155 10.38 -15.76 12.94
C ALA A 155 9.86 -15.57 11.50
N HIS A 156 10.36 -14.57 10.76
CA HIS A 156 10.02 -14.39 9.34
C HIS A 156 10.61 -15.52 8.49
N TYR A 157 11.89 -15.88 8.70
CA TYR A 157 12.49 -17.01 8.00
C TYR A 157 11.77 -18.33 8.29
N GLU A 158 11.39 -18.56 9.55
CA GLU A 158 10.63 -19.75 9.95
C GLU A 158 9.25 -19.80 9.29
N LEU A 159 8.57 -18.67 9.19
CA LEU A 159 7.30 -18.53 8.49
C LEU A 159 7.46 -18.86 6.99
N LEU A 160 8.45 -18.28 6.34
CA LEU A 160 8.72 -18.51 4.91
C LEU A 160 9.01 -19.97 4.62
N LYS A 161 9.84 -20.61 5.45
CA LYS A 161 10.17 -22.03 5.38
C LYS A 161 8.95 -22.92 5.62
N LYS A 162 8.17 -22.62 6.66
CA LYS A 162 6.95 -23.37 7.03
C LYS A 162 5.91 -23.40 5.91
N HIS A 163 5.75 -22.27 5.22
CA HIS A 163 4.72 -22.11 4.20
C HIS A 163 5.21 -22.28 2.76
N ASN A 164 6.52 -22.51 2.57
CA ASN A 164 7.16 -22.76 1.27
C ASN A 164 6.81 -21.70 0.22
N TYR A 165 7.03 -20.42 0.56
CA TYR A 165 6.81 -19.33 -0.38
C TYR A 165 7.82 -19.39 -1.52
N PRO A 166 7.37 -19.43 -2.78
CA PRO A 166 8.27 -19.61 -3.92
C PRO A 166 8.97 -18.32 -4.33
N GLU A 167 8.41 -17.17 -3.97
CA GLU A 167 8.93 -15.85 -4.37
C GLU A 167 8.71 -14.83 -3.28
N ILE A 168 9.76 -14.03 -3.03
CA ILE A 168 9.75 -12.93 -2.08
C ILE A 168 10.14 -11.65 -2.81
N ILE A 169 9.45 -10.57 -2.47
CA ILE A 169 9.75 -9.23 -2.93
C ILE A 169 10.40 -8.49 -1.75
N VAL A 170 11.63 -8.04 -1.93
CA VAL A 170 12.36 -7.28 -0.91
C VAL A 170 12.35 -5.81 -1.31
N LEU A 171 11.69 -4.98 -0.52
CA LEU A 171 11.61 -3.53 -0.74
C LEU A 171 12.63 -2.83 0.16
N GLY A 172 13.68 -2.30 -0.46
CA GLY A 172 14.78 -1.62 0.19
C GLY A 172 16.15 -2.00 -0.36
N GLY A 173 17.12 -1.13 -0.14
CA GLY A 173 18.49 -1.27 -0.64
C GLY A 173 19.41 -2.07 0.26
N SER A 174 20.70 -2.07 -0.10
CA SER A 174 21.75 -2.80 0.65
C SER A 174 21.97 -2.29 2.08
N ASP A 175 21.56 -1.06 2.38
CA ASP A 175 21.67 -0.51 3.74
C ASP A 175 20.64 -1.14 4.69
N GLN A 176 19.46 -1.50 4.17
CA GLN A 176 18.41 -2.17 4.92
C GLN A 176 18.49 -3.69 4.80
N PHE A 177 18.92 -4.18 3.63
CA PHE A 177 19.03 -5.60 3.30
C PHE A 177 20.41 -5.93 2.72
N PRO A 178 21.49 -5.91 3.53
CA PRO A 178 22.78 -6.39 3.10
C PRO A 178 22.71 -7.88 2.73
N ASN A 179 23.61 -8.32 1.87
CA ASN A 179 23.61 -9.69 1.34
C ASN A 179 23.54 -10.77 2.43
N GLU A 180 24.17 -10.53 3.58
CA GLU A 180 24.14 -11.47 4.72
C GLU A 180 22.73 -11.73 5.28
N TYR A 181 21.79 -10.79 5.11
CA TYR A 181 20.39 -10.99 5.51
C TYR A 181 19.56 -11.71 4.43
N LEU A 182 20.04 -11.75 3.21
CA LEU A 182 19.39 -12.43 2.10
C LEU A 182 19.91 -13.87 1.88
N LEU A 183 21.14 -14.16 2.31
CA LEU A 183 21.74 -15.51 2.22
C LEU A 183 20.85 -16.63 2.81
N PRO A 184 20.18 -16.46 3.97
CA PRO A 184 19.28 -17.50 4.47
C PRO A 184 18.10 -17.82 3.54
N LEU A 185 17.66 -16.88 2.71
CA LEU A 185 16.62 -17.12 1.69
C LEU A 185 17.17 -18.04 0.58
N GLU A 186 18.40 -17.77 0.13
CA GLU A 186 19.09 -18.60 -0.87
C GLU A 186 19.33 -20.03 -0.35
N GLU A 187 19.76 -20.17 0.90
CA GLU A 187 19.96 -21.47 1.55
C GLU A 187 18.66 -22.28 1.68
N MET A 188 17.53 -21.60 1.71
CA MET A 188 16.18 -22.22 1.72
C MET A 188 15.61 -22.47 0.31
N ASP A 189 16.37 -22.18 -0.76
CA ASP A 189 15.93 -22.21 -2.16
C ASP A 189 14.71 -21.29 -2.42
N ILE A 190 14.62 -20.16 -1.70
CA ILE A 190 13.60 -19.15 -1.87
C ILE A 190 14.13 -18.08 -2.83
N LYS A 191 13.43 -17.89 -3.95
CA LYS A 191 13.74 -16.81 -4.88
C LYS A 191 13.30 -15.47 -4.32
N TYR A 192 14.11 -14.43 -4.49
CA TYR A 192 13.72 -13.08 -4.15
C TYR A 192 14.03 -12.09 -5.27
N THR A 193 13.24 -11.04 -5.33
CA THR A 193 13.49 -9.87 -6.17
C THR A 193 13.67 -8.68 -5.25
N GLN A 194 14.88 -8.11 -5.21
CA GLN A 194 15.15 -6.89 -4.47
C GLN A 194 14.85 -5.67 -5.34
N ILE A 195 14.01 -4.76 -4.82
CA ILE A 195 13.63 -3.53 -5.49
C ILE A 195 14.06 -2.36 -4.60
N CYS A 196 14.89 -1.49 -5.14
CA CYS A 196 15.34 -0.27 -4.46
C CYS A 196 15.65 0.83 -5.47
N GLY A 197 15.55 2.07 -5.03
CA GLY A 197 15.99 3.26 -5.74
C GLY A 197 17.05 4.03 -4.95
N LYS A 198 17.52 5.13 -5.50
CA LYS A 198 18.45 6.06 -4.84
C LYS A 198 17.76 6.84 -3.71
N ASP A 199 16.49 7.11 -3.91
CA ASP A 199 15.59 7.78 -2.99
C ASP A 199 14.16 7.26 -3.21
N ALA A 200 13.19 7.76 -2.45
CA ALA A 200 11.80 7.32 -2.52
C ALA A 200 11.14 7.56 -3.90
N TYR A 201 11.55 8.58 -4.63
CA TYR A 201 10.96 8.91 -5.94
C TYR A 201 11.50 8.01 -7.04
N ASP A 202 12.81 7.75 -7.03
CA ASP A 202 13.45 6.78 -7.94
C ASP A 202 12.90 5.35 -7.66
N ALA A 203 12.81 4.97 -6.38
CA ALA A 203 12.21 3.70 -5.97
C ALA A 203 10.75 3.58 -6.43
N ASN A 204 9.96 4.65 -6.34
CA ASN A 204 8.58 4.69 -6.82
C ASN A 204 8.48 4.34 -8.31
N GLY A 205 9.33 4.94 -9.16
CA GLY A 205 9.36 4.63 -10.59
C GLY A 205 9.73 3.17 -10.85
N ILE A 206 10.71 2.63 -10.13
CA ILE A 206 11.16 1.24 -10.27
C ILE A 206 10.05 0.27 -9.81
N ILE A 207 9.40 0.53 -8.67
CA ILE A 207 8.29 -0.28 -8.16
C ILE A 207 7.12 -0.27 -9.13
N ASN A 208 6.75 0.91 -9.66
CA ASN A 208 5.67 1.04 -10.63
C ASN A 208 5.96 0.24 -11.91
N ASN A 209 7.17 0.31 -12.44
CA ASN A 209 7.59 -0.49 -13.59
C ASN A 209 7.55 -2.00 -13.27
N TRP A 210 7.95 -2.39 -12.05
CA TRP A 210 7.87 -3.79 -11.63
C TRP A 210 6.40 -4.25 -11.53
N ILE A 211 5.50 -3.43 -10.97
CA ILE A 211 4.06 -3.72 -10.90
C ILE A 211 3.49 -3.93 -12.31
N GLU A 212 3.82 -3.06 -13.25
CA GLU A 212 3.36 -3.18 -14.65
C GLU A 212 3.78 -4.48 -15.33
N GLN A 213 4.91 -5.03 -14.96
CA GLN A 213 5.39 -6.31 -15.48
C GLN A 213 4.78 -7.53 -14.79
N ASN A 214 4.25 -7.37 -13.59
CA ASN A 214 3.82 -8.47 -12.72
C ASN A 214 2.33 -8.49 -12.39
N GLU A 215 1.58 -7.44 -12.71
CA GLU A 215 0.13 -7.40 -12.55
C GLU A 215 -0.58 -7.83 -13.84
N PRO A 216 -1.57 -8.75 -13.77
CA PRO A 216 -2.27 -9.24 -14.96
C PRO A 216 -2.94 -8.16 -15.81
N ASN A 217 -3.35 -7.06 -15.21
CA ASN A 217 -4.03 -5.94 -15.85
C ASN A 217 -3.14 -4.72 -16.10
N ALA A 218 -1.84 -4.84 -15.88
CA ALA A 218 -0.91 -3.71 -15.92
C ALA A 218 -0.90 -2.96 -17.26
N GLY A 219 -1.05 -3.68 -18.39
CA GLY A 219 -1.10 -3.04 -19.71
C GLY A 219 -2.29 -2.11 -19.94
N SER A 220 -3.28 -2.10 -19.04
CA SER A 220 -4.45 -1.21 -19.08
C SER A 220 -4.39 -0.05 -18.07
N ILE A 221 -3.27 0.13 -17.35
CA ILE A 221 -3.12 1.24 -16.40
C ILE A 221 -2.94 2.54 -17.16
N GLU A 222 -3.96 3.39 -17.08
CA GLU A 222 -4.00 4.72 -17.72
C GLU A 222 -4.06 5.85 -16.70
N ASN A 223 -4.16 5.50 -15.43
CA ASN A 223 -4.38 6.44 -14.32
C ASN A 223 -3.17 6.51 -13.41
N LEU A 224 -2.78 7.71 -13.02
CA LEU A 224 -1.84 7.96 -11.94
C LEU A 224 -2.53 8.68 -10.79
N LEU A 225 -2.30 8.18 -9.58
CA LEU A 225 -2.70 8.84 -8.36
C LEU A 225 -1.47 9.52 -7.77
N VAL A 226 -1.48 10.84 -7.79
CA VAL A 226 -0.34 11.67 -7.37
C VAL A 226 -0.51 12.02 -5.89
N THR A 227 0.50 11.72 -5.08
CA THR A 227 0.52 12.01 -3.65
C THR A 227 1.94 12.27 -3.16
N SER A 228 2.09 12.84 -1.97
CA SER A 228 3.40 13.08 -1.34
C SER A 228 3.64 12.11 -0.19
N PHE A 229 4.83 11.54 -0.09
CA PHE A 229 5.17 10.66 1.03
C PHE A 229 5.41 11.42 2.36
N TRP A 230 5.57 12.73 2.32
CA TRP A 230 5.65 13.58 3.53
C TRP A 230 4.33 13.70 4.30
N HIS A 231 3.22 13.20 3.72
CA HIS A 231 1.92 13.07 4.37
C HIS A 231 1.44 11.62 4.28
N PRO A 232 2.04 10.73 5.08
CA PRO A 232 1.82 9.30 4.96
C PRO A 232 0.35 8.90 5.08
N SER A 233 -0.43 9.55 5.94
CA SER A 233 -1.86 9.27 6.12
C SER A 233 -2.67 9.42 4.83
N ASP A 234 -2.41 10.48 4.04
CA ASP A 234 -3.06 10.69 2.75
C ASP A 234 -2.59 9.64 1.73
N ALA A 235 -1.27 9.39 1.71
CA ALA A 235 -0.64 8.48 0.79
C ALA A 235 -1.06 7.01 1.03
N TYR A 236 -1.18 6.58 2.28
CA TYR A 236 -1.65 5.22 2.59
C TYR A 236 -3.13 5.02 2.25
N ALA A 237 -3.98 6.04 2.47
CA ALA A 237 -5.37 5.99 2.04
C ALA A 237 -5.50 5.92 0.50
N ALA A 238 -4.50 6.41 -0.21
CA ALA A 238 -4.42 6.37 -1.67
C ALA A 238 -4.27 4.96 -2.23
N GLY A 239 -3.62 4.03 -1.52
CA GLY A 239 -3.35 2.67 -2.00
C GLY A 239 -4.61 1.90 -2.37
N MET A 240 -5.59 1.84 -1.47
CA MET A 240 -6.89 1.22 -1.73
C MET A 240 -7.62 1.89 -2.90
N TYR A 241 -7.62 3.22 -2.94
CA TYR A 241 -8.30 3.96 -4.01
C TYR A 241 -7.61 3.73 -5.37
N ALA A 242 -6.28 3.70 -5.40
CA ALA A 242 -5.51 3.40 -6.60
C ALA A 242 -5.82 2.00 -7.14
N ALA A 243 -5.84 0.98 -6.27
CA ALA A 243 -6.18 -0.39 -6.63
C ALA A 243 -7.58 -0.49 -7.27
N HIS A 244 -8.60 0.13 -6.67
CA HIS A 244 -9.97 0.12 -7.21
C HIS A 244 -10.13 0.90 -8.53
N ASN A 245 -9.24 1.83 -8.82
CA ASN A 245 -9.28 2.65 -10.04
C ASN A 245 -8.27 2.21 -11.10
N ASN A 246 -7.64 1.06 -10.94
CA ASN A 246 -6.58 0.57 -11.81
C ASN A 246 -5.52 1.65 -12.04
N ALA A 247 -4.98 2.20 -10.95
CA ALA A 247 -4.02 3.29 -10.95
C ALA A 247 -2.73 2.90 -10.24
N LEU A 248 -1.62 3.47 -10.69
CA LEU A 248 -0.35 3.47 -9.94
C LEU A 248 -0.27 4.71 -9.06
N ILE A 249 0.46 4.62 -7.96
CA ILE A 249 0.81 5.79 -7.15
C ILE A 249 2.06 6.44 -7.73
N LEU A 250 1.96 7.73 -8.01
CA LEU A 250 3.10 8.57 -8.35
C LEU A 250 3.42 9.44 -7.13
N LEU A 251 4.59 9.21 -6.54
CA LEU A 251 5.10 10.04 -5.45
C LEU A 251 5.69 11.32 -6.02
N GLU A 252 5.17 12.44 -5.61
CA GLU A 252 5.66 13.74 -6.04
C GLU A 252 5.69 14.73 -4.87
N ASP A 253 6.77 15.50 -4.81
CA ASP A 253 6.91 16.65 -3.94
C ASP A 253 7.25 17.85 -4.83
N PRO A 254 6.31 18.77 -5.08
CA PRO A 254 6.51 19.91 -5.98
C PRO A 254 7.63 20.87 -5.56
N ASP A 255 7.99 20.88 -4.27
CA ASP A 255 9.10 21.68 -3.76
C ASP A 255 10.47 21.01 -4.00
N ASN A 256 10.48 19.78 -4.53
CA ASN A 256 11.68 19.01 -4.84
C ASN A 256 11.79 18.76 -6.35
N LEU A 257 12.73 19.46 -7.00
CA LEU A 257 12.93 19.35 -8.45
C LEU A 257 13.30 17.96 -8.93
N ASP A 258 14.00 17.17 -8.12
CA ASP A 258 14.34 15.79 -8.46
C ASP A 258 13.09 14.91 -8.49
N SER A 259 12.18 15.10 -7.53
CA SER A 259 10.88 14.44 -7.52
C SER A 259 10.07 14.75 -8.78
N VAL A 260 9.96 16.03 -9.14
CA VAL A 260 9.25 16.47 -10.37
C VAL A 260 9.89 15.86 -11.62
N ALA A 261 11.24 15.80 -11.67
CA ALA A 261 11.96 15.19 -12.79
C ALA A 261 11.66 13.67 -12.88
N HIS A 262 11.62 12.96 -11.77
CA HIS A 262 11.23 11.54 -11.73
C HIS A 262 9.80 11.33 -12.24
N SER A 263 8.85 12.16 -11.81
CA SER A 263 7.46 12.13 -12.27
C SER A 263 7.34 12.31 -13.78
N ILE A 264 8.04 13.31 -14.33
CA ILE A 264 8.08 13.60 -15.78
C ILE A 264 8.65 12.38 -16.53
N ASN A 265 9.82 11.89 -16.11
CA ASN A 265 10.49 10.76 -16.74
C ASN A 265 9.61 9.49 -16.72
N PHE A 266 8.95 9.21 -15.60
CA PHE A 266 8.04 8.09 -15.52
C PHE A 266 6.88 8.21 -16.51
N ILE A 267 6.23 9.38 -16.60
CA ILE A 267 5.13 9.63 -17.54
C ILE A 267 5.59 9.48 -19.01
N GLU A 268 6.78 10.00 -19.34
CA GLU A 268 7.34 9.88 -20.68
C GLU A 268 7.60 8.43 -21.09
N GLN A 269 8.09 7.59 -20.17
CA GLN A 269 8.29 6.15 -20.37
C GLN A 269 6.99 5.39 -20.62
N GLN A 270 5.84 5.92 -20.21
CA GLN A 270 4.54 5.31 -20.42
C GLN A 270 4.00 5.45 -21.86
N ASN A 271 4.75 6.05 -22.77
CA ASN A 271 4.44 6.13 -24.20
C ASN A 271 3.01 6.62 -24.50
N GLY A 272 2.58 7.70 -23.84
CA GLY A 272 1.27 8.33 -24.06
C GLY A 272 0.07 7.55 -23.52
N ARG A 273 0.29 6.47 -22.79
CA ARG A 273 -0.77 5.65 -22.20
C ARG A 273 -1.50 6.38 -21.05
N ILE A 274 -0.76 7.15 -20.24
CA ILE A 274 -1.34 7.88 -19.11
C ILE A 274 -2.24 9.00 -19.61
N CYS A 275 -3.49 9.00 -19.16
CA CYS A 275 -4.50 9.97 -19.58
C CYS A 275 -5.28 10.59 -18.41
N LYS A 276 -5.11 10.07 -17.19
CA LYS A 276 -5.83 10.57 -16.02
C LYS A 276 -4.90 10.72 -14.83
N PHE A 277 -5.08 11.84 -14.11
CA PHE A 277 -4.40 12.13 -12.86
C PHE A 277 -5.43 12.37 -11.75
N THR A 278 -5.22 11.75 -10.59
CA THR A 278 -5.98 12.03 -9.38
C THR A 278 -4.99 12.49 -8.31
N PHE A 279 -5.18 13.69 -7.78
CA PHE A 279 -4.30 14.25 -6.76
C PHE A 279 -4.91 14.01 -5.39
N VAL A 280 -4.12 13.40 -4.48
CA VAL A 280 -4.48 13.15 -3.08
C VAL A 280 -3.58 14.01 -2.21
N GLY A 281 -4.19 14.94 -1.48
CA GLY A 281 -3.55 15.97 -0.69
C GLY A 281 -4.30 17.30 -0.81
N ASP A 282 -3.85 18.31 -0.07
CA ASP A 282 -4.47 19.63 -0.12
C ASP A 282 -4.05 20.44 -1.36
N LYS A 283 -4.79 21.54 -1.63
CA LYS A 283 -4.52 22.44 -2.77
C LYS A 283 -3.25 23.28 -2.61
N ILE A 284 -2.72 23.36 -1.40
CA ILE A 284 -1.48 24.10 -1.12
C ILE A 284 -0.31 23.29 -1.64
N ARG A 285 -0.38 21.97 -1.53
CA ARG A 285 0.69 21.07 -1.93
C ARG A 285 0.82 20.92 -3.45
N PHE A 286 -0.30 20.66 -4.13
CA PHE A 286 -0.31 20.51 -5.59
C PHE A 286 -0.98 21.72 -6.24
N SER A 287 -0.17 22.65 -6.69
CA SER A 287 -0.65 23.86 -7.39
C SER A 287 -1.24 23.53 -8.76
N ASP A 288 -1.95 24.48 -9.34
CA ASP A 288 -2.46 24.33 -10.71
C ASP A 288 -1.31 24.24 -11.74
N LEU A 289 -0.12 24.74 -11.39
CA LEU A 289 1.08 24.62 -12.23
C LEU A 289 1.57 23.17 -12.29
N ASP A 290 1.68 22.50 -11.13
CA ASP A 290 2.12 21.11 -11.04
C ASP A 290 1.17 20.18 -11.80
N LYS A 291 -0.13 20.34 -11.57
CA LYS A 291 -1.18 19.61 -12.30
C LYS A 291 -1.08 19.82 -13.80
N THR A 292 -0.86 21.08 -14.21
CA THR A 292 -0.71 21.43 -15.64
C THR A 292 0.56 20.83 -16.24
N LEU A 293 1.65 20.78 -15.49
CA LEU A 293 2.92 20.22 -15.95
C LEU A 293 2.77 18.72 -16.25
N LEU A 294 2.25 17.94 -15.31
CA LEU A 294 2.06 16.50 -15.50
C LEU A 294 1.07 16.20 -16.65
N ALA A 295 -0.03 16.95 -16.72
CA ALA A 295 -1.01 16.78 -17.80
C ALA A 295 -0.44 17.12 -19.18
N LYS A 296 0.39 18.18 -19.29
CA LYS A 296 1.06 18.54 -20.54
C LYS A 296 2.11 17.50 -20.95
N THR A 297 2.85 16.95 -20.00
CA THR A 297 3.82 15.88 -20.27
C THR A 297 3.11 14.67 -20.88
N ALA A 298 2.03 14.21 -20.28
CA ALA A 298 1.25 13.09 -20.81
C ALA A 298 0.65 13.38 -22.19
N ALA A 299 0.12 14.59 -22.41
CA ALA A 299 -0.45 14.97 -23.71
C ALA A 299 0.62 15.06 -24.80
N LYS A 300 1.82 15.58 -24.50
CA LYS A 300 2.95 15.63 -25.42
C LYS A 300 3.35 14.22 -25.86
N THR A 301 3.56 13.31 -24.90
CA THR A 301 3.96 11.93 -25.18
C THR A 301 2.93 11.20 -26.06
N LYS A 302 1.64 11.41 -25.79
CA LYS A 302 0.55 10.85 -26.62
C LYS A 302 0.56 11.36 -28.04
N ASN A 303 0.82 12.66 -28.26
CA ASN A 303 0.88 13.25 -29.58
C ASN A 303 2.10 12.76 -30.39
N GLU A 304 3.25 12.58 -29.74
CA GLU A 304 4.46 12.05 -30.37
C GLU A 304 4.24 10.60 -30.86
N MET A 305 3.55 9.78 -30.09
CA MET A 305 3.18 8.42 -30.49
C MET A 305 2.26 8.39 -31.71
N ASN A 306 1.23 9.26 -31.75
CA ASN A 306 0.31 9.34 -32.91
C ASN A 306 1.02 9.78 -34.19
N LEU A 307 1.96 10.72 -34.10
CA LEU A 307 2.75 11.17 -35.26
C LEU A 307 3.74 10.12 -35.76
N GLY A 308 4.23 9.23 -34.87
CA GLY A 308 5.07 8.10 -35.24
C GLY A 308 4.28 7.01 -35.97
N ALA A 309 3.06 6.73 -35.53
CA ALA A 309 2.20 5.71 -36.15
C ALA A 309 1.67 6.08 -37.55
N ASP A 310 1.61 7.38 -37.89
CA ASP A 310 1.18 7.85 -39.22
C ASP A 310 2.33 7.84 -40.26
N ASN A 311 3.56 7.51 -39.84
CA ASN A 311 4.74 7.49 -40.71
C ASN A 311 5.30 6.09 -41.02
N ASP A 312 4.71 5.04 -40.47
CA ASP A 312 4.99 3.62 -40.74
C ASP A 312 3.85 2.98 -41.56
#